data_a0b6876c27b9300c60d63a1e5497bae4
#
_entry.id   a0b6876c27b9300c60d63a1e5497bae4
#
_cell.length_a   1.000
_cell.length_b   1.000
_cell.length_c   1.000
_cell.angle_alpha   90.00
_cell.angle_beta   90.00
_cell.angle_gamma   90.00
#
_symmetry.space_group_name_H-M   'P 1'
#
loop_
_entity.id
_entity.type
_entity.pdbx_description
1 polymer ?
#
loop_
_entity_poly.entity_id
_entity_poly.type
_entity_poly.pdbx_seq_one_letter_code
_entity_poly.pdbx_strand_id
1 'polypeptide(L)'
;MENSRKVTPEEMALIAFLANKANYHLESDWKNHVAAYPLTKEKIGSIGLLDYMQEYTLKQSRVISCCKFYDTDNIEVAAYLLVDLKGMLYELDLWKVDNSKIHHIPSVDCMEDIQKI
;
A
#
# COMPACT_ATOMS: atom_id res chain seq x y z
N MET A 1 -19.40 -4.10 2.01
CA MET A 1 -18.35 -4.94 2.53
C MET A 1 -18.06 -4.61 3.96
N GLU A 2 -18.11 -5.61 4.82
CA GLU A 2 -18.11 -5.37 6.24
C GLU A 2 -16.81 -4.83 6.81
N ASN A 3 -15.68 -5.19 6.25
CA ASN A 3 -14.39 -4.84 6.85
C ASN A 3 -13.58 -3.83 6.05
N SER A 4 -14.14 -3.34 4.95
CA SER A 4 -13.42 -2.35 4.16
C SER A 4 -13.60 -0.95 4.75
N ARG A 5 -12.63 -0.10 4.49
CA ARG A 5 -12.66 1.29 4.90
C ARG A 5 -12.13 2.17 3.77
N LYS A 6 -12.24 3.46 3.94
CA LYS A 6 -11.63 4.38 2.99
C LYS A 6 -10.11 4.32 3.10
N VAL A 7 -9.45 4.45 1.98
CA VAL A 7 -7.99 4.62 1.94
C VAL A 7 -7.69 6.00 2.52
N THR A 8 -6.72 6.07 3.43
CA THR A 8 -6.35 7.35 4.05
C THR A 8 -5.59 8.23 3.06
N PRO A 9 -5.55 9.56 3.28
CA PRO A 9 -4.75 10.44 2.43
C PRO A 9 -3.27 10.03 2.37
N GLU A 10 -2.70 9.60 3.48
CA GLU A 10 -1.31 9.17 3.54
C GLU A 10 -1.09 7.89 2.72
N GLU A 11 -2.01 6.95 2.81
CA GLU A 11 -1.96 5.74 1.98
C GLU A 11 -2.12 6.06 0.51
N MET A 12 -3.02 6.97 0.16
CA MET A 12 -3.22 7.41 -1.23
C MET A 12 -1.95 8.04 -1.79
N ALA A 13 -1.29 8.89 -1.01
CA ALA A 13 -0.06 9.53 -1.44
C ALA A 13 1.04 8.49 -1.68
N LEU A 14 1.15 7.50 -0.81
CA LEU A 14 2.13 6.43 -0.94
C LEU A 14 1.84 5.56 -2.17
N ILE A 15 0.58 5.20 -2.39
CA ILE A 15 0.19 4.44 -3.58
C ILE A 15 0.54 5.21 -4.85
N ALA A 16 0.21 6.51 -4.90
CA ALA A 16 0.51 7.34 -6.06
C ALA A 16 2.02 7.46 -6.29
N PHE A 17 2.80 7.60 -5.23
CA PHE A 17 4.26 7.66 -5.31
C PHE A 17 4.82 6.35 -5.89
N LEU A 18 4.39 5.21 -5.36
CA LEU A 18 4.86 3.91 -5.82
C LEU A 18 4.42 3.61 -7.25
N ALA A 19 3.18 3.98 -7.60
CA ALA A 19 2.67 3.80 -8.96
C ALA A 19 3.47 4.64 -9.96
N ASN A 20 3.73 5.89 -9.63
CA ASN A 20 4.52 6.77 -10.49
C ASN A 20 5.94 6.24 -10.68
N LYS A 21 6.54 5.73 -9.62
CA LYS A 21 7.88 5.14 -9.66
C LYS A 21 7.94 3.94 -10.61
N ALA A 22 6.86 3.20 -10.73
CA ALA A 22 6.76 2.02 -11.60
C ALA A 22 6.21 2.34 -12.98
N ASN A 23 5.95 3.61 -13.29
CA ASN A 23 5.25 4.04 -14.50
C ASN A 23 3.88 3.36 -14.66
N TYR A 24 3.24 3.08 -13.53
CA TYR A 24 1.91 2.50 -13.52
C TYR A 24 0.87 3.61 -13.58
N HIS A 25 0.00 3.56 -14.60
CA HIS A 25 -1.01 4.58 -14.79
C HIS A 25 -2.19 4.39 -13.85
N LEU A 26 -2.47 5.40 -13.02
CA LEU A 26 -3.67 5.47 -12.21
C LEU A 26 -4.69 6.34 -12.93
N GLU A 27 -5.94 5.85 -13.03
CA GLU A 27 -7.02 6.65 -13.60
C GLU A 27 -7.21 7.93 -12.78
N SER A 28 -7.63 9.01 -13.42
CA SER A 28 -7.74 10.32 -12.75
C SER A 28 -8.66 10.30 -11.54
N ASP A 29 -9.64 9.41 -11.52
CA ASP A 29 -10.63 9.29 -10.46
C ASP A 29 -10.40 8.09 -9.53
N TRP A 30 -9.22 7.46 -9.59
CA TRP A 30 -8.96 6.22 -8.85
C TRP A 30 -9.24 6.33 -7.35
N LYS A 31 -9.02 7.51 -6.78
CA LYS A 31 -9.24 7.74 -5.35
C LYS A 31 -10.70 7.59 -4.95
N ASN A 32 -11.62 7.78 -5.89
CA ASN A 32 -13.05 7.65 -5.64
C ASN A 32 -13.56 6.22 -5.77
N HIS A 33 -12.72 5.32 -6.28
CA HIS A 33 -13.13 3.95 -6.60
C HIS A 33 -12.44 2.90 -5.76
N VAL A 34 -11.49 3.27 -4.91
CA VAL A 34 -10.71 2.32 -4.16
C VAL A 34 -11.09 2.31 -2.69
N ALA A 35 -11.21 1.13 -2.12
CA ALA A 35 -11.41 0.92 -0.69
C ALA A 35 -10.25 0.07 -0.16
N ALA A 36 -9.97 0.21 1.13
CA ALA A 36 -8.93 -0.55 1.80
C ALA A 36 -9.54 -1.69 2.60
N TYR A 37 -9.01 -2.89 2.42
CA TYR A 37 -9.39 -4.05 3.20
C TYR A 37 -8.20 -4.41 4.10
N PRO A 38 -8.30 -4.23 5.44
CA PRO A 38 -7.18 -4.55 6.32
C PRO A 38 -6.80 -6.02 6.25
N LEU A 39 -5.52 -6.30 6.03
CA LEU A 39 -5.01 -7.67 5.87
C LEU A 39 -4.40 -8.21 7.15
N THR A 40 -4.16 -7.35 8.14
CA THR A 40 -3.51 -7.75 9.39
C THR A 40 -4.37 -7.34 10.57
N LYS A 41 -4.51 -8.26 11.53
CA LYS A 41 -5.33 -8.01 12.73
C LYS A 41 -4.69 -6.99 13.67
N GLU A 42 -3.38 -6.90 13.67
CA GLU A 42 -2.63 -6.07 14.60
C GLU A 42 -2.42 -4.65 14.06
N LYS A 43 -3.13 -4.27 13.00
CA LYS A 43 -2.96 -2.97 12.36
C LYS A 43 -1.50 -2.70 11.97
N ILE A 44 -0.84 -3.73 11.47
CA ILE A 44 0.53 -3.60 10.96
C ILE A 44 0.57 -2.66 9.76
N GLY A 45 -0.55 -2.58 9.03
CA GLY A 45 -0.70 -1.56 8.02
C GLY A 45 -0.95 -2.05 6.60
N SER A 46 -0.70 -3.33 6.33
CA SER A 46 -0.97 -3.88 4.99
C SER A 46 -2.46 -3.88 4.69
N ILE A 47 -2.81 -3.48 3.47
CA ILE A 47 -4.20 -3.40 3.03
C ILE A 47 -4.37 -4.01 1.64
N GLY A 48 -5.49 -4.69 1.44
CA GLY A 48 -5.97 -5.05 0.11
C GLY A 48 -6.62 -3.81 -0.51
N LEU A 49 -6.44 -3.64 -1.81
CA LEU A 49 -6.99 -2.52 -2.55
C LEU A 49 -8.12 -3.04 -3.42
N LEU A 50 -9.32 -2.56 -3.16
CA LEU A 50 -10.55 -3.05 -3.78
C LEU A 50 -11.25 -1.91 -4.49
N ASP A 51 -11.89 -2.24 -5.59
CA ASP A 51 -12.93 -1.36 -6.09
C ASP A 51 -14.11 -1.42 -5.13
N TYR A 52 -14.83 -0.30 -4.93
CA TYR A 52 -16.05 -0.32 -4.16
C TYR A 52 -16.99 -1.37 -4.72
N MET A 53 -17.73 -2.05 -3.89
CA MET A 53 -18.66 -3.12 -4.24
C MET A 53 -18.01 -4.48 -4.52
N GLN A 54 -16.70 -4.58 -4.45
CA GLN A 54 -16.01 -5.86 -4.60
C GLN A 54 -15.63 -6.41 -3.23
N GLU A 55 -15.52 -7.73 -3.14
CA GLU A 55 -14.98 -8.39 -1.97
C GLU A 55 -13.53 -8.75 -2.21
N TYR A 56 -12.73 -8.61 -1.16
CA TYR A 56 -11.33 -9.01 -1.26
C TYR A 56 -11.26 -10.53 -1.41
N THR A 57 -10.55 -10.99 -2.41
CA THR A 57 -10.28 -12.41 -2.62
C THR A 57 -8.78 -12.60 -2.81
N LEU A 58 -8.30 -13.74 -2.35
CA LEU A 58 -6.89 -14.08 -2.53
C LEU A 58 -6.63 -14.38 -4.00
N LYS A 59 -5.69 -13.66 -4.60
CA LYS A 59 -5.32 -13.79 -6.02
C LYS A 59 -3.82 -13.87 -6.14
N GLN A 60 -3.36 -14.39 -7.27
CA GLN A 60 -1.95 -14.26 -7.62
C GLN A 60 -1.65 -12.78 -7.92
N SER A 61 -0.50 -12.33 -7.46
CA SER A 61 -0.11 -10.93 -7.58
C SER A 61 1.41 -10.83 -7.74
N ARG A 62 1.85 -9.62 -8.10
CA ARG A 62 3.28 -9.33 -8.17
C ARG A 62 3.56 -7.93 -7.67
N VAL A 63 4.74 -7.74 -7.11
CA VAL A 63 5.23 -6.43 -6.69
C VAL A 63 5.68 -5.66 -7.93
N ILE A 64 5.16 -4.45 -8.08
CA ILE A 64 5.58 -3.57 -9.18
C ILE A 64 6.44 -2.41 -8.71
N SER A 65 6.42 -2.09 -7.41
CA SER A 65 7.16 -0.95 -6.89
C SER A 65 7.39 -1.12 -5.40
N CYS A 66 8.47 -0.56 -4.90
CA CYS A 66 8.77 -0.59 -3.47
C CYS A 66 9.56 0.63 -3.04
N CYS A 67 9.49 0.93 -1.75
CA CYS A 67 10.28 1.95 -1.10
C CYS A 67 10.36 1.65 0.40
N LYS A 68 11.10 2.47 1.13
CA LYS A 68 11.13 2.36 2.59
C LYS A 68 11.01 3.74 3.22
N PHE A 69 10.63 3.75 4.47
CA PHE A 69 10.63 4.96 5.29
C PHE A 69 10.86 4.54 6.75
N TYR A 70 11.04 5.52 7.61
CA TYR A 70 11.20 5.29 9.05
C TYR A 70 9.97 5.79 9.77
N ASP A 71 9.44 4.94 10.66
CA ASP A 71 8.31 5.31 11.51
C ASP A 71 8.77 6.28 12.59
N THR A 72 7.83 6.81 13.36
CA THR A 72 8.12 7.79 14.42
C THR A 72 9.07 7.27 15.49
N ASP A 73 9.15 5.94 15.65
CA ASP A 73 10.10 5.30 16.58
C ASP A 73 11.45 4.99 15.92
N ASN A 74 11.67 5.52 14.70
CA ASN A 74 12.90 5.35 13.95
C ASN A 74 13.16 3.90 13.50
N ILE A 75 12.11 3.08 13.41
CA ILE A 75 12.20 1.71 12.93
C ILE A 75 11.76 1.70 11.45
N GLU A 76 12.55 0.99 10.64
CA GLU A 76 12.34 0.94 9.19
C GLU A 76 11.05 0.21 8.82
N VAL A 77 10.33 0.77 7.85
CA VAL A 77 9.15 0.15 7.24
C VAL A 77 9.40 0.02 5.74
N ALA A 78 9.21 -1.17 5.22
CA ALA A 78 9.23 -1.40 3.78
C ALA A 78 7.81 -1.34 3.23
N ALA A 79 7.64 -0.73 2.06
CA ALA A 79 6.34 -0.59 1.41
C ALA A 79 6.43 -1.19 0.01
N TYR A 80 5.42 -1.98 -0.35
CA TYR A 80 5.35 -2.67 -1.64
C TYR A 80 3.97 -2.46 -2.25
N LEU A 81 3.95 -2.10 -3.52
CA LEU A 81 2.69 -2.00 -4.27
C LEU A 81 2.57 -3.23 -5.16
N LEU A 82 1.45 -3.92 -5.07
CA LEU A 82 1.19 -5.14 -5.82
C LEU A 82 -0.01 -4.96 -6.75
N VAL A 83 0.08 -5.61 -7.90
CA VAL A 83 -1.03 -5.72 -8.84
C VAL A 83 -1.35 -7.19 -9.05
N ASP A 84 -2.59 -7.49 -9.44
CA ASP A 84 -2.98 -8.85 -9.81
C ASP A 84 -2.51 -9.18 -11.24
N LEU A 85 -2.84 -10.38 -11.71
CA LEU A 85 -2.40 -10.83 -13.04
C LEU A 85 -3.01 -10.02 -14.19
N LYS A 86 -4.11 -9.31 -13.92
CA LYS A 86 -4.73 -8.42 -14.91
C LYS A 86 -4.16 -7.01 -14.87
N GLY A 87 -3.21 -6.75 -13.96
CA GLY A 87 -2.61 -5.44 -13.81
C GLY A 87 -3.43 -4.47 -12.96
N MET A 88 -4.44 -4.94 -12.24
CA MET A 88 -5.25 -4.10 -11.37
C MET A 88 -4.58 -3.97 -10.00
N LEU A 89 -4.72 -2.81 -9.36
CA LEU A 89 -4.24 -2.62 -8.00
C LEU A 89 -4.79 -3.72 -7.10
N TYR A 90 -3.92 -4.31 -6.29
CA TYR A 90 -4.30 -5.45 -5.47
C TYR A 90 -3.96 -5.25 -3.99
N GLU A 91 -2.74 -4.84 -3.66
CA GLU A 91 -2.33 -4.66 -2.26
C GLU A 91 -1.32 -3.54 -2.13
N LEU A 92 -1.37 -2.88 -0.98
CA LEU A 92 -0.27 -2.08 -0.46
C LEU A 92 0.23 -2.82 0.78
N ASP A 93 1.40 -3.45 0.66
CA ASP A 93 2.00 -4.20 1.76
C ASP A 93 2.98 -3.32 2.51
N LEU A 94 2.80 -3.24 3.82
CA LEU A 94 3.69 -2.49 4.70
C LEU A 94 4.28 -3.47 5.72
N TRP A 95 5.59 -3.49 5.81
CA TRP A 95 6.29 -4.35 6.74
C TRP A 95 7.30 -3.55 7.57
N LYS A 96 7.00 -3.43 8.86
CA LYS A 96 7.93 -2.84 9.82
C LYS A 96 8.87 -3.93 10.29
N VAL A 97 10.17 -3.67 10.24
CA VAL A 97 11.17 -4.72 10.38
C VAL A 97 11.15 -5.44 11.73
N ASP A 98 10.61 -4.83 12.78
CA ASP A 98 10.43 -5.48 14.08
C ASP A 98 9.06 -6.10 14.27
N ASN A 99 8.20 -6.10 13.23
CA ASN A 99 6.84 -6.63 13.25
C ASN A 99 5.88 -5.91 14.20
N SER A 100 6.24 -4.72 14.65
CA SER A 100 5.34 -3.94 15.50
C SER A 100 4.38 -3.10 14.64
N LYS A 101 3.44 -2.44 15.31
CA LYS A 101 2.45 -1.60 14.65
C LYS A 101 3.10 -0.38 14.01
N ILE A 102 2.66 -0.03 12.82
CA ILE A 102 3.08 1.20 12.14
C ILE A 102 2.27 2.37 12.71
N HIS A 103 2.99 3.39 13.18
CA HIS A 103 2.37 4.56 13.82
C HIS A 103 2.00 5.64 12.84
N HIS A 104 2.79 5.80 11.77
CA HIS A 104 2.61 6.94 10.87
C HIS A 104 3.27 6.67 9.52
N ILE A 105 2.58 7.05 8.43
CA ILE A 105 3.17 7.07 7.10
C ILE A 105 3.57 8.52 6.83
N PRO A 106 4.86 8.81 6.70
CA PRO A 106 5.31 10.19 6.51
C PRO A 106 5.03 10.69 5.08
N SER A 107 5.33 11.96 4.86
CA SER A 107 5.28 12.55 3.52
C SER A 107 6.14 11.76 2.55
N VAL A 108 5.74 11.74 1.27
CA VAL A 108 6.49 11.04 0.22
C VAL A 108 7.92 11.57 0.06
N ASP A 109 8.20 12.79 0.51
CA ASP A 109 9.56 13.33 0.50
C ASP A 109 10.51 12.54 1.41
N CYS A 110 9.97 11.77 2.36
CA CYS A 110 10.75 10.95 3.28
C CYS A 110 10.97 9.54 2.77
N MET A 111 10.43 9.20 1.62
CA MET A 111 10.56 7.85 1.07
C MET A 111 11.92 7.66 0.44
N GLU A 112 12.51 6.49 0.66
CA GLU A 112 13.83 6.12 0.14
C GLU A 112 13.72 4.85 -0.68
N ASP A 113 14.60 4.70 -1.64
CA ASP A 113 14.67 3.49 -2.44
C ASP A 113 15.22 2.34 -1.60
N ILE A 114 14.67 1.15 -1.85
CA ILE A 114 15.23 -0.07 -1.28
C ILE A 114 16.32 -0.52 -2.24
N GLN A 115 17.54 -0.74 -1.71
CA GLN A 115 18.62 -1.24 -2.52
C GLN A 115 18.36 -2.71 -2.87
N LYS A 116 18.46 -3.00 -4.15
CA LYS A 116 18.41 -4.39 -4.61
C LYS A 116 19.78 -5.02 -4.43
N ILE A 117 19.77 -6.18 -3.86
CA ILE A 117 20.99 -6.96 -3.71
C ILE A 117 21.26 -7.76 -4.97
#